data_b434a7aaf6be503a0fcfee6c111ca297
#
_entry.id   b434a7aaf6be503a0fcfee6c111ca297
#
_cell.length_a   1.000
_cell.length_b   1.000
_cell.length_c   1.000
_cell.angle_alpha   90.00
_cell.angle_beta   90.00
_cell.angle_gamma   90.00
#
_symmetry.space_group_name_H-M   'P 1'
#
loop_
_entity.id
_entity.type
_entity.pdbx_description
1 polymer ?
#
loop_
_entity_poly.entity_id
_entity_poly.type
_entity_poly.pdbx_seq_one_letter_code
_entity_poly.pdbx_strand_id
1 'polypeptide(L)'
;MLKKVFMAPDPGRVRLRFAARAVLGIGLAVVVCGLAGQSLTGMVAGGLAALLALFTVADATVRGQAVTTALLPGVGVLVLAVAAELHAYPVARDLTFLAVVGAGVYARRWGPRGHSLGVFAFMMFFVGQFLHVTPVQLPELYAAVLLSVLSAAAVRFGVWCYERRLPVPAVPVPPGGTGLARVTTRQAAQAVAGAGFALVLGQVLSGQRWYWAVGATWWVFVNTASRGETLVRGFRRVLGTVLGIGLGLLVVLPVDGAVVPSVVLVAVAVFGIFYSAAVSYTWMMLWVTLLAEVLYGLLGVLTPALLALRVAETAVGAVGAMLAVLVVLPVTTHVTTDAWIQRALRCVHVCTAEAAARLAGSATADPAPRVAELEQLLGRVRMSVAPLVHPLNPLVGRKGRARRVLVLLDECAREVRGLVAVAGDPEASHDARLAAACWRVEAAVEALTEGGSEPLHRPGEAPVEPALVHLHGLEHALADLAEPLREAAGASRLVGA
;
A
#
# COMPACT_ATOMS: atom_id res chain seq x y z
N MET A 1 2.07 19.61 -8.91
CA MET A 1 1.62 18.33 -8.32
C MET A 1 0.41 17.73 -9.03
N LEU A 2 -0.66 18.49 -9.30
CA LEU A 2 -1.85 18.04 -10.05
C LEU A 2 -1.52 17.38 -11.38
N LYS A 3 -0.67 18.00 -12.23
CA LYS A 3 -0.23 17.40 -13.52
C LYS A 3 0.33 15.98 -13.37
N LYS A 4 1.08 15.67 -12.30
CA LYS A 4 1.68 14.34 -12.11
C LYS A 4 0.68 13.23 -11.76
N VAL A 5 -0.48 13.55 -11.17
CA VAL A 5 -1.52 12.56 -10.82
C VAL A 5 -2.38 12.22 -12.03
N PHE A 6 -2.80 13.24 -12.80
CA PHE A 6 -3.66 13.05 -13.95
C PHE A 6 -2.88 12.76 -15.24
N MET A 7 -1.62 13.22 -15.35
CA MET A 7 -0.77 13.01 -16.52
C MET A 7 0.37 11.98 -16.28
N ALA A 8 0.41 11.30 -15.11
CA ALA A 8 1.35 10.20 -14.91
C ALA A 8 1.02 9.09 -15.92
N PRO A 9 2.02 8.52 -16.62
CA PRO A 9 1.81 7.43 -17.56
C PRO A 9 1.03 6.30 -16.91
N ASP A 10 -0.02 5.83 -17.57
CA ASP A 10 -0.82 4.67 -17.15
C ASP A 10 -0.69 3.59 -18.23
N PRO A 11 0.47 2.89 -18.30
CA PRO A 11 0.71 1.88 -19.30
C PRO A 11 -0.37 0.78 -19.18
N GLY A 12 -1.04 0.49 -20.30
CA GLY A 12 -2.13 -0.49 -20.33
C GLY A 12 -3.43 -0.02 -19.63
N ARG A 13 -3.55 1.25 -19.22
CA ARG A 13 -4.73 1.81 -18.54
C ARG A 13 -5.12 1.03 -17.27
N VAL A 14 -4.14 0.52 -16.54
CA VAL A 14 -4.35 -0.34 -15.35
C VAL A 14 -5.11 0.42 -14.26
N ARG A 15 -4.73 1.67 -13.99
CA ARG A 15 -5.40 2.50 -12.97
C ARG A 15 -6.84 2.83 -13.35
N LEU A 16 -7.08 3.16 -14.63
CA LEU A 16 -8.42 3.43 -15.14
C LEU A 16 -9.32 2.20 -14.98
N ARG A 17 -8.84 1.02 -15.39
CA ARG A 17 -9.60 -0.25 -15.25
C ARG A 17 -9.88 -0.57 -13.79
N PHE A 18 -8.89 -0.39 -12.91
CA PHE A 18 -9.04 -0.64 -11.47
C PHE A 18 -10.09 0.29 -10.84
N ALA A 19 -10.07 1.59 -11.16
CA ALA A 19 -11.04 2.56 -10.71
C ALA A 19 -12.45 2.28 -11.25
N ALA A 20 -12.57 1.99 -12.56
CA ALA A 20 -13.86 1.65 -13.19
C ALA A 20 -14.47 0.37 -12.57
N ARG A 21 -13.65 -0.67 -12.35
CA ARG A 21 -14.08 -1.91 -11.67
C ARG A 21 -14.57 -1.65 -10.26
N ALA A 22 -13.91 -0.75 -9.52
CA ALA A 22 -14.33 -0.37 -8.18
C ALA A 22 -15.69 0.32 -8.18
N VAL A 23 -15.90 1.29 -9.07
CA VAL A 23 -17.20 1.98 -9.21
C VAL A 23 -18.31 0.99 -9.58
N LEU A 24 -18.05 0.09 -10.53
CA LEU A 24 -19.02 -0.94 -10.93
C LEU A 24 -19.34 -1.90 -9.78
N GLY A 25 -18.31 -2.38 -9.06
CA GLY A 25 -18.51 -3.35 -7.99
C GLY A 25 -19.20 -2.77 -6.76
N ILE A 26 -18.85 -1.55 -6.39
CA ILE A 26 -19.50 -0.85 -5.26
C ILE A 26 -20.91 -0.41 -5.67
N GLY A 27 -21.09 0.11 -6.88
CA GLY A 27 -22.40 0.48 -7.41
C GLY A 27 -23.35 -0.73 -7.45
N LEU A 28 -22.87 -1.87 -7.97
CA LEU A 28 -23.64 -3.12 -7.97
C LEU A 28 -24.01 -3.56 -6.54
N ALA A 29 -23.09 -3.49 -5.60
CA ALA A 29 -23.34 -3.85 -4.22
C ALA A 29 -24.43 -2.98 -3.59
N VAL A 30 -24.38 -1.66 -3.79
CA VAL A 30 -25.39 -0.72 -3.28
C VAL A 30 -26.77 -0.99 -3.91
N VAL A 31 -26.81 -1.21 -5.24
CA VAL A 31 -28.06 -1.52 -5.96
C VAL A 31 -28.65 -2.86 -5.46
N VAL A 32 -27.82 -3.90 -5.32
CA VAL A 32 -28.30 -5.22 -4.82
C VAL A 32 -28.81 -5.10 -3.39
N CYS A 33 -28.14 -4.36 -2.50
CA CYS A 33 -28.62 -4.09 -1.16
C CYS A 33 -29.97 -3.33 -1.16
N GLY A 34 -30.10 -2.31 -2.03
CA GLY A 34 -31.34 -1.55 -2.18
C GLY A 34 -32.51 -2.41 -2.69
N LEU A 35 -32.27 -3.24 -3.73
CA LEU A 35 -33.27 -4.20 -4.23
C LEU A 35 -33.66 -5.30 -3.21
N ALA A 36 -32.73 -5.65 -2.32
CA ALA A 36 -33.00 -6.56 -1.20
C ALA A 36 -33.75 -5.88 -0.04
N GLY A 37 -34.16 -4.61 -0.17
CA GLY A 37 -34.91 -3.87 0.85
C GLY A 37 -34.09 -3.43 2.06
N GLN A 38 -32.75 -3.35 1.92
CA GLN A 38 -31.89 -2.88 3.01
C GLN A 38 -32.09 -1.40 3.28
N SER A 39 -31.98 -0.99 4.53
CA SER A 39 -31.99 0.43 4.91
C SER A 39 -30.78 1.18 4.35
N LEU A 40 -30.79 2.51 4.44
CA LEU A 40 -29.65 3.34 4.08
C LEU A 40 -28.38 2.92 4.87
N THR A 41 -28.54 2.58 6.15
CA THR A 41 -27.45 2.07 6.99
C THR A 41 -26.87 0.78 6.45
N GLY A 42 -27.72 -0.18 6.05
CA GLY A 42 -27.31 -1.43 5.40
C GLY A 42 -26.61 -1.18 4.06
N MET A 43 -27.14 -0.30 3.22
CA MET A 43 -26.50 0.07 1.94
C MET A 43 -25.13 0.72 2.13
N VAL A 44 -24.96 1.60 3.11
CA VAL A 44 -23.67 2.23 3.44
C VAL A 44 -22.66 1.20 3.94
N ALA A 45 -23.05 0.35 4.90
CA ALA A 45 -22.20 -0.72 5.43
C ALA A 45 -21.78 -1.70 4.31
N GLY A 46 -22.72 -2.11 3.48
CA GLY A 46 -22.48 -2.98 2.33
C GLY A 46 -21.56 -2.34 1.29
N GLY A 47 -21.81 -1.09 0.91
CA GLY A 47 -20.95 -0.34 -0.02
C GLY A 47 -19.50 -0.24 0.48
N LEU A 48 -19.30 0.03 1.77
CA LEU A 48 -17.98 0.04 2.40
C LEU A 48 -17.35 -1.36 2.44
N ALA A 49 -18.13 -2.42 2.69
CA ALA A 49 -17.63 -3.79 2.62
C ALA A 49 -17.17 -4.18 1.21
N ALA A 50 -17.94 -3.82 0.16
CA ALA A 50 -17.55 -4.02 -1.22
C ALA A 50 -16.29 -3.23 -1.60
N LEU A 51 -16.20 -1.96 -1.18
CA LEU A 51 -15.02 -1.12 -1.38
C LEU A 51 -13.78 -1.80 -0.80
N LEU A 52 -13.86 -2.29 0.41
CA LEU A 52 -12.75 -2.97 1.08
C LEU A 52 -12.39 -4.29 0.40
N ALA A 53 -13.38 -5.10 0.02
CA ALA A 53 -13.14 -6.35 -0.69
C ALA A 53 -12.40 -6.11 -2.01
N LEU A 54 -12.77 -5.07 -2.76
CA LEU A 54 -12.09 -4.71 -4.02
C LEU A 54 -10.71 -4.08 -3.81
N PHE A 55 -10.53 -3.30 -2.73
CA PHE A 55 -9.29 -2.57 -2.47
C PHE A 55 -8.20 -3.44 -1.82
N THR A 56 -8.55 -4.35 -0.91
CA THR A 56 -7.58 -5.03 -0.06
C THR A 56 -7.15 -6.40 -0.57
N VAL A 57 -8.02 -7.14 -1.28
CA VAL A 57 -7.68 -8.50 -1.76
C VAL A 57 -6.68 -8.43 -2.90
N ALA A 58 -5.42 -8.78 -2.60
CA ALA A 58 -4.26 -8.68 -3.47
C ALA A 58 -3.44 -9.98 -3.52
N ASP A 59 -4.10 -11.15 -3.38
CA ASP A 59 -3.44 -12.45 -3.52
C ASP A 59 -2.95 -12.64 -4.96
N ALA A 60 -1.77 -13.23 -5.12
CA ALA A 60 -1.13 -13.43 -6.41
C ALA A 60 -1.87 -14.43 -7.34
N THR A 61 -2.65 -15.35 -6.76
CA THR A 61 -3.39 -16.36 -7.50
C THR A 61 -4.89 -16.13 -7.40
N VAL A 62 -5.63 -16.48 -8.47
CA VAL A 62 -7.11 -16.39 -8.48
C VAL A 62 -7.73 -17.23 -7.37
N ARG A 63 -7.19 -18.45 -7.14
CA ARG A 63 -7.62 -19.31 -6.02
C ARG A 63 -7.38 -18.63 -4.67
N GLY A 64 -6.23 -17.99 -4.49
CA GLY A 64 -5.94 -17.20 -3.30
C GLY A 64 -6.94 -16.06 -3.10
N GLN A 65 -7.23 -15.29 -4.16
CA GLN A 65 -8.23 -14.22 -4.14
C GLN A 65 -9.62 -14.73 -3.79
N ALA A 66 -10.04 -15.88 -4.35
CA ALA A 66 -11.32 -16.50 -4.04
C ALA A 66 -11.42 -16.91 -2.57
N VAL A 67 -10.38 -17.57 -2.04
CA VAL A 67 -10.33 -17.98 -0.62
C VAL A 67 -10.36 -16.75 0.29
N THR A 68 -9.54 -15.73 0.01
CA THR A 68 -9.52 -14.50 0.81
C THR A 68 -10.88 -13.81 0.78
N THR A 69 -11.50 -13.67 -0.41
CA THR A 69 -12.83 -13.06 -0.56
C THR A 69 -13.90 -13.84 0.21
N ALA A 70 -13.86 -15.18 0.18
CA ALA A 70 -14.81 -16.02 0.92
C ALA A 70 -14.65 -15.92 2.45
N LEU A 71 -13.46 -15.60 2.96
CA LEU A 71 -13.20 -15.41 4.39
C LEU A 71 -13.67 -14.05 4.92
N LEU A 72 -13.78 -13.01 4.05
CA LEU A 72 -14.15 -11.65 4.47
C LEU A 72 -15.50 -11.60 5.21
N PRO A 73 -16.61 -12.20 4.72
CA PRO A 73 -17.88 -12.17 5.43
C PRO A 73 -17.80 -12.79 6.82
N GLY A 74 -17.09 -13.91 6.97
CA GLY A 74 -16.94 -14.56 8.29
C GLY A 74 -16.26 -13.65 9.31
N VAL A 75 -15.18 -12.97 8.91
CA VAL A 75 -14.51 -11.98 9.76
C VAL A 75 -15.42 -10.78 10.03
N GLY A 76 -16.12 -10.30 9.01
CA GLY A 76 -17.03 -9.16 9.13
C GLY A 76 -18.17 -9.40 10.09
N VAL A 77 -18.85 -10.54 9.97
CA VAL A 77 -19.96 -10.96 10.84
C VAL A 77 -19.50 -11.04 12.30
N LEU A 78 -18.36 -11.72 12.55
CA LEU A 78 -17.82 -11.85 13.90
C LEU A 78 -17.48 -10.50 14.53
N VAL A 79 -16.80 -9.64 13.78
CA VAL A 79 -16.33 -8.34 14.30
C VAL A 79 -17.49 -7.36 14.49
N LEU A 80 -18.49 -7.35 13.60
CA LEU A 80 -19.71 -6.56 13.77
C LEU A 80 -20.51 -7.01 14.99
N ALA A 81 -20.64 -8.34 15.22
CA ALA A 81 -21.28 -8.86 16.42
C ALA A 81 -20.61 -8.33 17.69
N VAL A 82 -19.28 -8.48 17.76
CA VAL A 82 -18.49 -7.99 18.91
C VAL A 82 -18.64 -6.48 19.09
N ALA A 83 -18.62 -5.70 18.00
CA ALA A 83 -18.76 -4.25 18.05
C ALA A 83 -20.15 -3.82 18.55
N ALA A 84 -21.21 -4.53 18.14
CA ALA A 84 -22.59 -4.26 18.55
C ALA A 84 -22.83 -4.64 20.01
N GLU A 85 -22.40 -5.84 20.44
CA GLU A 85 -22.56 -6.31 21.83
C GLU A 85 -21.80 -5.43 22.83
N LEU A 86 -20.62 -4.96 22.45
CA LEU A 86 -19.81 -4.09 23.32
C LEU A 86 -20.23 -2.61 23.28
N HIS A 87 -21.21 -2.24 22.47
CA HIS A 87 -21.64 -0.84 22.34
C HIS A 87 -22.03 -0.23 23.70
N ALA A 88 -22.70 -0.97 24.55
CA ALA A 88 -23.11 -0.54 25.90
C ALA A 88 -21.98 -0.54 26.94
N TYR A 89 -20.80 -1.11 26.63
CA TYR A 89 -19.69 -1.26 27.57
C TYR A 89 -18.45 -0.48 27.09
N PRO A 90 -18.34 0.82 27.37
CA PRO A 90 -17.31 1.70 26.77
C PRO A 90 -15.88 1.18 26.94
N VAL A 91 -15.50 0.75 28.15
CA VAL A 91 -14.15 0.28 28.42
C VAL A 91 -13.83 -1.00 27.64
N ALA A 92 -14.74 -1.98 27.64
CA ALA A 92 -14.55 -3.23 26.92
C ALA A 92 -14.52 -2.99 25.40
N ARG A 93 -15.38 -2.12 24.89
CA ARG A 93 -15.40 -1.67 23.49
C ARG A 93 -14.08 -1.05 23.06
N ASP A 94 -13.57 -0.12 23.85
CA ASP A 94 -12.36 0.64 23.57
C ASP A 94 -11.12 -0.27 23.59
N LEU A 95 -11.00 -1.16 24.59
CA LEU A 95 -9.93 -2.16 24.67
C LEU A 95 -10.01 -3.15 23.49
N THR A 96 -11.21 -3.59 23.14
CA THR A 96 -11.41 -4.50 22.00
C THR A 96 -11.04 -3.80 20.68
N PHE A 97 -11.37 -2.52 20.53
CA PHE A 97 -10.96 -1.77 19.33
C PHE A 97 -9.44 -1.69 19.22
N LEU A 98 -8.72 -1.42 20.31
CA LEU A 98 -7.25 -1.45 20.33
C LEU A 98 -6.71 -2.86 20.04
N ALA A 99 -7.35 -3.90 20.55
CA ALA A 99 -6.97 -5.28 20.24
C ALA A 99 -7.15 -5.59 18.73
N VAL A 100 -8.26 -5.15 18.13
CA VAL A 100 -8.50 -5.28 16.67
C VAL A 100 -7.46 -4.50 15.87
N VAL A 101 -7.08 -3.28 16.30
CA VAL A 101 -5.97 -2.50 15.71
C VAL A 101 -4.67 -3.31 15.73
N GLY A 102 -4.29 -3.83 16.88
CA GLY A 102 -3.07 -4.60 17.04
C GLY A 102 -3.06 -5.89 16.23
N ALA A 103 -4.14 -6.68 16.34
CA ALA A 103 -4.31 -7.93 15.59
C ALA A 103 -4.29 -7.72 14.08
N GLY A 104 -4.95 -6.67 13.58
CA GLY A 104 -5.00 -6.36 12.16
C GLY A 104 -3.63 -5.98 11.57
N VAL A 105 -2.82 -5.19 12.30
CA VAL A 105 -1.44 -4.90 11.88
C VAL A 105 -0.55 -6.14 11.99
N TYR A 106 -0.69 -6.90 13.06
CA TYR A 106 0.07 -8.13 13.28
C TYR A 106 -0.24 -9.21 12.23
N ALA A 107 -1.50 -9.31 11.79
CA ALA A 107 -1.94 -10.27 10.77
C ALA A 107 -1.20 -10.12 9.43
N ARG A 108 -0.61 -8.96 9.15
CA ARG A 108 0.23 -8.73 7.95
C ARG A 108 1.40 -9.72 7.82
N ARG A 109 1.81 -10.35 8.91
CA ARG A 109 2.85 -11.40 8.91
C ARG A 109 2.48 -12.63 8.05
N TRP A 110 1.20 -12.87 7.84
CA TRP A 110 0.68 -13.96 6.99
C TRP A 110 0.48 -13.54 5.53
N GLY A 111 1.15 -12.45 5.11
CA GLY A 111 1.12 -11.97 3.74
C GLY A 111 -0.16 -11.23 3.34
N PRO A 112 -0.50 -11.21 2.03
CA PRO A 112 -1.63 -10.44 1.51
C PRO A 112 -2.97 -10.82 2.14
N ARG A 113 -3.22 -12.12 2.37
CA ARG A 113 -4.46 -12.60 3.01
C ARG A 113 -4.62 -12.06 4.42
N GLY A 114 -3.59 -12.20 5.27
CA GLY A 114 -3.62 -11.68 6.63
C GLY A 114 -3.81 -10.17 6.65
N HIS A 115 -3.19 -9.45 5.72
CA HIS A 115 -3.39 -8.01 5.56
C HIS A 115 -4.85 -7.67 5.21
N SER A 116 -5.44 -8.35 4.23
CA SER A 116 -6.83 -8.13 3.80
C SER A 116 -7.82 -8.37 4.92
N LEU A 117 -7.69 -9.50 5.62
CA LEU A 117 -8.56 -9.84 6.75
C LEU A 117 -8.41 -8.86 7.90
N GLY A 118 -7.17 -8.42 8.21
CA GLY A 118 -6.91 -7.43 9.25
C GLY A 118 -7.50 -6.05 8.95
N VAL A 119 -7.38 -5.58 7.70
CA VAL A 119 -8.00 -4.31 7.27
C VAL A 119 -9.53 -4.42 7.32
N PHE A 120 -10.08 -5.54 6.85
CA PHE A 120 -11.52 -5.75 6.85
C PHE A 120 -12.07 -5.82 8.27
N ALA A 121 -11.43 -6.55 9.19
CA ALA A 121 -11.78 -6.62 10.61
C ALA A 121 -11.81 -5.23 11.25
N PHE A 122 -10.73 -4.46 11.09
CA PHE A 122 -10.67 -3.10 11.61
C PHE A 122 -11.81 -2.24 11.07
N MET A 123 -12.06 -2.28 9.77
CA MET A 123 -13.09 -1.44 9.16
C MET A 123 -14.50 -1.87 9.54
N MET A 124 -14.76 -3.16 9.75
CA MET A 124 -16.07 -3.61 10.23
C MET A 124 -16.32 -3.16 11.68
N PHE A 125 -15.31 -3.19 12.55
CA PHE A 125 -15.43 -2.61 13.88
C PHE A 125 -15.66 -1.09 13.81
N PHE A 126 -14.89 -0.41 12.97
CA PHE A 126 -15.03 1.03 12.74
C PHE A 126 -16.42 1.40 12.22
N VAL A 127 -16.95 0.65 11.24
CA VAL A 127 -18.31 0.85 10.70
C VAL A 127 -19.36 0.63 11.80
N GLY A 128 -19.16 -0.35 12.68
CA GLY A 128 -20.01 -0.56 13.84
C GLY A 128 -20.09 0.66 14.76
N GLN A 129 -18.95 1.33 15.00
CA GLN A 129 -18.91 2.59 15.76
C GLN A 129 -19.49 3.77 14.96
N PHE A 130 -19.19 3.86 13.68
CA PHE A 130 -19.67 4.94 12.80
C PHE A 130 -21.20 4.96 12.66
N LEU A 131 -21.82 3.80 12.53
CA LEU A 131 -23.27 3.64 12.37
C LEU A 131 -24.00 3.44 13.69
N HIS A 132 -23.29 3.43 14.84
CA HIS A 132 -23.84 3.15 16.18
C HIS A 132 -24.66 1.84 16.19
N VAL A 133 -24.07 0.78 15.62
CA VAL A 133 -24.76 -0.50 15.41
C VAL A 133 -25.16 -1.13 16.74
N THR A 134 -26.44 -1.51 16.83
CA THR A 134 -27.01 -2.26 17.94
C THR A 134 -27.24 -3.74 17.55
N PRO A 135 -27.35 -4.69 18.50
CA PRO A 135 -27.57 -6.10 18.19
C PRO A 135 -28.81 -6.38 17.32
N VAL A 136 -29.86 -5.55 17.44
CA VAL A 136 -31.09 -5.69 16.64
C VAL A 136 -30.85 -5.48 15.14
N GLN A 137 -29.84 -4.66 14.76
CA GLN A 137 -29.51 -4.36 13.37
C GLN A 137 -28.58 -5.40 12.72
N LEU A 138 -28.00 -6.33 13.51
CA LEU A 138 -27.02 -7.29 13.02
C LEU A 138 -27.51 -8.16 11.85
N PRO A 139 -28.72 -8.72 11.85
CA PRO A 139 -29.18 -9.56 10.73
C PRO A 139 -29.17 -8.79 9.39
N GLU A 140 -29.61 -7.56 9.41
CA GLU A 140 -29.60 -6.68 8.22
C GLU A 140 -28.17 -6.43 7.75
N LEU A 141 -27.27 -6.06 8.67
CA LEU A 141 -25.87 -5.78 8.33
C LEU A 141 -25.12 -7.02 7.84
N TYR A 142 -25.43 -8.20 8.37
CA TYR A 142 -24.87 -9.46 7.89
C TYR A 142 -25.28 -9.74 6.44
N ALA A 143 -26.58 -9.56 6.15
CA ALA A 143 -27.09 -9.68 4.79
C ALA A 143 -26.43 -8.65 3.85
N ALA A 144 -26.33 -7.39 4.29
CA ALA A 144 -25.68 -6.33 3.51
C ALA A 144 -24.21 -6.63 3.20
N VAL A 145 -23.41 -7.07 4.20
CA VAL A 145 -22.01 -7.46 4.01
C VAL A 145 -21.90 -8.65 3.06
N LEU A 146 -22.71 -9.68 3.24
CA LEU A 146 -22.69 -10.86 2.38
C LEU A 146 -23.02 -10.53 0.93
N LEU A 147 -24.14 -9.83 0.68
CA LEU A 147 -24.58 -9.42 -0.65
C LEU A 147 -23.52 -8.55 -1.33
N SER A 148 -22.90 -7.65 -0.57
CA SER A 148 -21.89 -6.73 -1.11
C SER A 148 -20.58 -7.42 -1.44
N VAL A 149 -20.11 -8.36 -0.60
CA VAL A 149 -18.91 -9.15 -0.91
C VAL A 149 -19.17 -10.08 -2.10
N LEU A 150 -20.37 -10.67 -2.22
CA LEU A 150 -20.75 -11.47 -3.39
C LEU A 150 -20.79 -10.61 -4.67
N SER A 151 -21.35 -9.40 -4.61
CA SER A 151 -21.36 -8.44 -5.73
C SER A 151 -19.94 -8.03 -6.13
N ALA A 152 -19.08 -7.72 -5.17
CA ALA A 152 -17.67 -7.42 -5.40
C ALA A 152 -16.93 -8.62 -6.02
N ALA A 153 -17.23 -9.84 -5.57
CA ALA A 153 -16.68 -11.08 -6.12
C ALA A 153 -17.16 -11.30 -7.57
N ALA A 154 -18.43 -11.10 -7.85
CA ALA A 154 -18.99 -11.24 -9.20
C ALA A 154 -18.28 -10.29 -10.19
N VAL A 155 -18.08 -9.02 -9.82
CA VAL A 155 -17.35 -8.07 -10.65
C VAL A 155 -15.87 -8.47 -10.77
N ARG A 156 -15.21 -8.83 -9.67
CA ARG A 156 -13.79 -9.24 -9.69
C ARG A 156 -13.54 -10.43 -10.61
N PHE A 157 -14.30 -11.50 -10.45
CA PHE A 157 -14.10 -12.76 -11.20
C PHE A 157 -14.74 -12.73 -12.57
N GLY A 158 -15.80 -11.95 -12.79
CA GLY A 158 -16.36 -11.70 -14.11
C GLY A 158 -15.38 -10.96 -15.03
N VAL A 159 -14.75 -9.92 -14.53
CA VAL A 159 -13.72 -9.18 -15.29
C VAL A 159 -12.43 -10.00 -15.46
N TRP A 160 -12.13 -10.95 -14.57
CA TRP A 160 -10.96 -11.82 -14.68
C TRP A 160 -10.91 -12.58 -16.03
N CYS A 161 -12.03 -12.95 -16.61
CA CYS A 161 -12.07 -13.60 -17.91
C CYS A 161 -11.38 -12.75 -19.02
N TYR A 162 -11.41 -11.44 -18.88
CA TYR A 162 -10.72 -10.49 -19.77
C TYR A 162 -9.27 -10.22 -19.35
N GLU A 163 -8.98 -10.22 -18.04
CA GLU A 163 -7.69 -9.83 -17.47
C GLU A 163 -6.71 -11.00 -17.24
N ARG A 164 -7.13 -12.24 -17.47
CA ARG A 164 -6.33 -13.45 -17.17
C ARG A 164 -4.96 -13.52 -17.87
N ARG A 165 -4.74 -12.73 -18.91
CA ARG A 165 -3.47 -12.63 -19.65
C ARG A 165 -2.55 -11.52 -19.10
N LEU A 166 -3.01 -10.70 -18.17
CA LEU A 166 -2.19 -9.67 -17.56
C LEU A 166 -1.37 -10.27 -16.42
N PRO A 167 -0.08 -9.92 -16.30
CA PRO A 167 0.73 -10.40 -15.19
C PRO A 167 0.16 -9.89 -13.87
N VAL A 168 -0.07 -10.80 -12.93
CA VAL A 168 -0.51 -10.45 -11.57
C VAL A 168 0.72 -9.92 -10.83
N PRO A 169 0.67 -8.68 -10.32
CA PRO A 169 1.79 -8.13 -9.57
C PRO A 169 2.02 -8.95 -8.30
N ALA A 170 3.20 -9.55 -8.16
CA ALA A 170 3.61 -10.18 -6.91
C ALA A 170 3.77 -9.12 -5.82
N VAL A 171 3.08 -9.27 -4.69
CA VAL A 171 3.23 -8.33 -3.55
C VAL A 171 4.48 -8.75 -2.76
N PRO A 172 5.52 -7.89 -2.70
CA PRO A 172 6.72 -8.22 -1.93
C PRO A 172 6.39 -8.40 -0.46
N VAL A 173 6.78 -9.55 0.11
CA VAL A 173 6.62 -9.82 1.54
C VAL A 173 7.71 -9.06 2.32
N PRO A 174 7.37 -8.39 3.44
CA PRO A 174 8.37 -7.72 4.27
C PRO A 174 9.47 -8.69 4.73
N PRO A 175 10.72 -8.18 4.93
CA PRO A 175 11.82 -9.02 5.40
C PRO A 175 11.47 -9.72 6.70
N GLY A 176 11.88 -10.98 6.80
CA GLY A 176 11.58 -11.85 7.92
C GLY A 176 12.37 -11.48 9.19
N GLY A 177 11.86 -11.91 10.33
CA GLY A 177 12.46 -11.83 11.66
C GLY A 177 11.56 -12.61 12.62
N THR A 178 12.01 -12.91 13.82
CA THR A 178 11.22 -13.59 14.84
C THR A 178 10.97 -12.67 16.04
N GLY A 179 9.87 -12.87 16.76
CA GLY A 179 9.55 -12.11 17.97
C GLY A 179 9.55 -10.59 17.76
N LEU A 180 10.23 -9.85 18.62
CA LEU A 180 10.35 -8.38 18.56
C LEU A 180 11.27 -7.88 17.43
N ALA A 181 12.11 -8.74 16.84
CA ALA A 181 12.90 -8.38 15.67
C ALA A 181 12.04 -8.24 14.40
N ARG A 182 10.86 -8.85 14.40
CA ARG A 182 9.93 -8.77 13.27
C ARG A 182 9.30 -7.38 13.16
N VAL A 183 9.39 -6.77 12.00
CA VAL A 183 8.83 -5.42 11.72
C VAL A 183 7.33 -5.35 12.02
N THR A 184 6.55 -6.37 11.65
CA THR A 184 5.10 -6.40 11.91
C THR A 184 4.74 -6.43 13.40
N THR A 185 5.54 -7.07 14.26
CA THR A 185 5.34 -7.08 15.72
C THR A 185 5.56 -5.68 16.31
N ARG A 186 6.66 -5.03 15.91
CA ARG A 186 6.94 -3.65 16.34
C ARG A 186 5.87 -2.68 15.87
N GLN A 187 5.43 -2.81 14.63
CA GLN A 187 4.37 -1.98 14.07
C GLN A 187 3.02 -2.21 14.75
N ALA A 188 2.70 -3.45 15.14
CA ALA A 188 1.48 -3.72 15.90
C ALA A 188 1.52 -3.01 17.26
N ALA A 189 2.64 -3.08 18.00
CA ALA A 189 2.82 -2.35 19.25
C ALA A 189 2.72 -0.82 19.05
N GLN A 190 3.36 -0.28 18.01
CA GLN A 190 3.26 1.14 17.65
C GLN A 190 1.83 1.55 17.29
N ALA A 191 1.12 0.73 16.52
CA ALA A 191 -0.26 1.00 16.13
C ALA A 191 -1.20 1.01 17.33
N VAL A 192 -1.05 0.07 18.27
CA VAL A 192 -1.82 0.03 19.52
C VAL A 192 -1.53 1.26 20.38
N ALA A 193 -0.26 1.61 20.58
CA ALA A 193 0.12 2.78 21.38
C ALA A 193 -0.39 4.09 20.74
N GLY A 194 -0.22 4.27 19.43
CA GLY A 194 -0.71 5.44 18.71
C GLY A 194 -2.24 5.51 18.68
N ALA A 195 -2.91 4.38 18.52
CA ALA A 195 -4.37 4.29 18.56
C ALA A 195 -4.90 4.55 19.98
N GLY A 196 -4.23 4.07 21.02
CA GLY A 196 -4.56 4.37 22.41
C GLY A 196 -4.47 5.86 22.73
N PHE A 197 -3.37 6.53 22.30
CA PHE A 197 -3.25 7.97 22.38
C PHE A 197 -4.39 8.69 21.63
N ALA A 198 -4.67 8.28 20.40
CA ALA A 198 -5.71 8.87 19.58
C ALA A 198 -7.12 8.62 20.14
N LEU A 199 -7.35 7.48 20.79
CA LEU A 199 -8.59 7.14 21.46
C LEU A 199 -8.85 8.09 22.64
N VAL A 200 -7.87 8.24 23.54
CA VAL A 200 -8.01 9.10 24.72
C VAL A 200 -8.23 10.56 24.31
N LEU A 201 -7.39 11.12 23.43
CA LEU A 201 -7.57 12.51 22.99
C LEU A 201 -8.80 12.69 22.09
N GLY A 202 -9.14 11.67 21.28
CA GLY A 202 -10.36 11.69 20.49
C GLY A 202 -11.61 11.76 21.36
N GLN A 203 -11.67 11.05 22.48
CA GLN A 203 -12.77 11.11 23.45
C GLN A 203 -12.86 12.48 24.14
N VAL A 204 -11.73 13.14 24.39
CA VAL A 204 -11.70 14.52 24.91
C VAL A 204 -12.27 15.50 23.88
N LEU A 205 -11.96 15.31 22.60
CA LEU A 205 -12.49 16.14 21.50
C LEU A 205 -13.97 15.90 21.24
N SER A 206 -14.38 14.65 21.24
CA SER A 206 -15.76 14.21 20.97
C SER A 206 -16.06 12.86 21.55
N GLY A 207 -16.93 12.78 22.54
CA GLY A 207 -17.39 11.53 23.14
C GLY A 207 -18.16 10.62 22.16
N GLN A 208 -18.69 11.17 21.06
CA GLN A 208 -19.48 10.41 20.09
C GLN A 208 -18.69 10.00 18.84
N ARG A 209 -17.60 10.68 18.48
CA ARG A 209 -16.91 10.51 17.17
C ARG A 209 -15.42 10.19 17.27
N TRP A 210 -14.92 9.95 18.46
CA TRP A 210 -13.52 9.63 18.78
C TRP A 210 -12.88 8.55 17.90
N TYR A 211 -13.68 7.60 17.36
CA TYR A 211 -13.23 6.52 16.52
C TYR A 211 -12.55 7.00 15.21
N TRP A 212 -12.81 8.23 14.77
CA TRP A 212 -12.12 8.80 13.62
C TRP A 212 -10.64 9.09 13.89
N ALA A 213 -10.29 9.50 15.10
CA ALA A 213 -8.89 9.68 15.48
C ALA A 213 -8.14 8.34 15.47
N VAL A 214 -8.76 7.27 15.99
CA VAL A 214 -8.23 5.90 15.91
C VAL A 214 -8.12 5.45 14.45
N GLY A 215 -9.15 5.70 13.64
CA GLY A 215 -9.14 5.42 12.20
C GLY A 215 -8.02 6.15 11.46
N ALA A 216 -7.76 7.41 11.81
CA ALA A 216 -6.66 8.16 11.23
C ALA A 216 -5.31 7.54 11.56
N THR A 217 -5.08 7.14 12.81
CA THR A 217 -3.88 6.41 13.23
C THR A 217 -3.71 5.10 12.44
N TRP A 218 -4.76 4.29 12.39
CA TRP A 218 -4.75 3.02 11.68
C TRP A 218 -4.32 3.17 10.23
N TRP A 219 -4.95 4.07 9.48
CA TRP A 219 -4.66 4.27 8.05
C TRP A 219 -3.27 4.84 7.78
N VAL A 220 -2.63 5.48 8.78
CA VAL A 220 -1.22 5.87 8.68
C VAL A 220 -0.34 4.63 8.74
N PHE A 221 -0.64 3.64 9.60
CA PHE A 221 0.14 2.40 9.73
C PHE A 221 -0.10 1.39 8.61
N VAL A 222 -1.25 1.44 7.95
CA VAL A 222 -1.52 0.55 6.80
C VAL A 222 -0.50 0.81 5.69
N ASN A 223 0.21 -0.23 5.25
CA ASN A 223 1.23 -0.17 4.18
C ASN A 223 2.46 0.71 4.47
N THR A 224 2.79 1.03 5.73
CA THR A 224 4.08 1.58 6.10
C THR A 224 4.99 0.51 6.67
N ALA A 225 6.30 0.66 6.51
CA ALA A 225 7.30 -0.30 6.99
C ALA A 225 8.37 0.38 7.86
N SER A 226 8.45 1.72 7.87
CA SER A 226 9.47 2.45 8.58
C SER A 226 8.95 3.73 9.24
N ARG A 227 9.72 4.24 10.21
CA ARG A 227 9.47 5.51 10.89
C ARG A 227 9.26 6.67 9.91
N GLY A 228 10.15 6.80 8.93
CA GLY A 228 10.09 7.90 7.96
C GLY A 228 8.83 7.83 7.07
N GLU A 229 8.46 6.63 6.63
CA GLU A 229 7.21 6.45 5.87
C GLU A 229 5.98 6.85 6.67
N THR A 230 5.94 6.47 7.96
CA THR A 230 4.82 6.79 8.85
C THR A 230 4.70 8.30 9.07
N LEU A 231 5.82 9.02 9.27
CA LEU A 231 5.83 10.47 9.42
C LEU A 231 5.30 11.19 8.17
N VAL A 232 5.81 10.83 6.99
CA VAL A 232 5.38 11.42 5.71
C VAL A 232 3.91 11.09 5.43
N ARG A 233 3.48 9.87 5.75
CA ARG A 233 2.11 9.44 5.53
C ARG A 233 1.13 10.14 6.48
N GLY A 234 1.51 10.36 7.75
CA GLY A 234 0.74 11.14 8.70
C GLY A 234 0.50 12.58 8.20
N PHE A 235 1.57 13.26 7.76
CA PHE A 235 1.46 14.59 7.17
C PHE A 235 0.55 14.62 5.94
N ARG A 236 0.76 13.68 5.00
CA ARG A 236 -0.06 13.57 3.77
C ARG A 236 -1.52 13.28 4.06
N ARG A 237 -1.81 12.58 5.17
CA ARG A 237 -3.19 12.32 5.60
C ARG A 237 -3.90 13.60 6.03
N VAL A 238 -3.26 14.38 6.92
CA VAL A 238 -3.82 15.66 7.36
C VAL A 238 -4.03 16.60 6.17
N LEU A 239 -3.03 16.73 5.31
CA LEU A 239 -3.11 17.59 4.13
C LEU A 239 -4.25 17.13 3.19
N GLY A 240 -4.39 15.82 2.93
CA GLY A 240 -5.46 15.28 2.10
C GLY A 240 -6.85 15.51 2.70
N THR A 241 -6.98 15.39 4.02
CA THR A 241 -8.24 15.68 4.73
C THR A 241 -8.60 17.16 4.64
N VAL A 242 -7.65 18.08 4.88
CA VAL A 242 -7.91 19.53 4.77
C VAL A 242 -8.32 19.90 3.34
N LEU A 243 -7.63 19.40 2.33
CA LEU A 243 -7.99 19.62 0.92
C LEU A 243 -9.34 18.99 0.57
N GLY A 244 -9.64 17.81 1.11
CA GLY A 244 -10.92 17.14 0.93
C GLY A 244 -12.08 17.94 1.50
N ILE A 245 -11.94 18.42 2.73
CA ILE A 245 -12.94 19.28 3.38
C ILE A 245 -13.15 20.57 2.59
N GLY A 246 -12.06 21.22 2.14
CA GLY A 246 -12.18 22.40 1.29
C GLY A 246 -12.98 22.14 0.03
N LEU A 247 -12.78 21.01 -0.62
CA LEU A 247 -13.55 20.59 -1.79
C LEU A 247 -15.01 20.27 -1.42
N GLY A 248 -15.22 19.59 -0.30
CA GLY A 248 -16.54 19.19 0.17
C GLY A 248 -17.43 20.37 0.53
N LEU A 249 -16.88 21.40 1.16
CA LEU A 249 -17.61 22.65 1.42
C LEU A 249 -18.14 23.29 0.11
N LEU A 250 -17.41 23.15 -0.99
CA LEU A 250 -17.79 23.70 -2.29
C LEU A 250 -18.78 22.82 -3.04
N VAL A 251 -18.66 21.47 -2.91
CA VAL A 251 -19.37 20.52 -3.77
C VAL A 251 -20.46 19.76 -3.02
N VAL A 252 -20.21 19.34 -1.76
CA VAL A 252 -21.14 18.50 -1.00
C VAL A 252 -22.16 19.32 -0.24
N LEU A 253 -21.73 20.46 0.36
CA LEU A 253 -22.61 21.28 1.15
C LEU A 253 -23.81 21.83 0.34
N PRO A 254 -23.64 22.31 -0.92
CA PRO A 254 -24.78 22.75 -1.73
C PRO A 254 -25.74 21.62 -2.16
N VAL A 255 -25.29 20.37 -2.11
CA VAL A 255 -26.12 19.21 -2.48
C VAL A 255 -27.13 18.86 -1.41
N ASP A 256 -26.83 19.20 -0.14
CA ASP A 256 -27.71 19.06 1.02
C ASP A 256 -28.38 17.67 1.12
N GLY A 257 -27.61 16.61 0.88
CA GLY A 257 -28.09 15.22 0.97
C GLY A 257 -29.05 14.78 -0.14
N ALA A 258 -29.27 15.58 -1.18
CA ALA A 258 -30.08 15.17 -2.34
C ALA A 258 -29.53 13.87 -2.95
N VAL A 259 -30.37 12.85 -3.12
CA VAL A 259 -29.96 11.48 -3.44
C VAL A 259 -29.22 11.39 -4.77
N VAL A 260 -29.78 11.94 -5.86
CA VAL A 260 -29.21 11.80 -7.22
C VAL A 260 -27.80 12.41 -7.31
N PRO A 261 -27.56 13.67 -6.95
CA PRO A 261 -26.23 14.24 -7.00
C PRO A 261 -25.27 13.56 -5.99
N SER A 262 -25.74 13.10 -4.84
CA SER A 262 -24.93 12.35 -3.88
C SER A 262 -24.42 11.04 -4.45
N VAL A 263 -25.25 10.28 -5.18
CA VAL A 263 -24.84 9.04 -5.85
C VAL A 263 -23.75 9.33 -6.89
N VAL A 264 -23.88 10.39 -7.68
CA VAL A 264 -22.85 10.81 -8.64
C VAL A 264 -21.54 11.15 -7.92
N LEU A 265 -21.62 11.93 -6.83
CA LEU A 265 -20.44 12.29 -6.03
C LEU A 265 -19.77 11.08 -5.39
N VAL A 266 -20.55 10.10 -4.90
CA VAL A 266 -20.02 8.82 -4.40
C VAL A 266 -19.25 8.10 -5.51
N ALA A 267 -19.81 7.99 -6.71
CA ALA A 267 -19.15 7.33 -7.83
C ALA A 267 -17.84 8.05 -8.23
N VAL A 268 -17.85 9.38 -8.29
CA VAL A 268 -16.66 10.20 -8.57
C VAL A 268 -15.62 10.04 -7.45
N ALA A 269 -16.02 10.09 -6.18
CA ALA A 269 -15.11 9.93 -5.04
C ALA A 269 -14.49 8.52 -5.03
N VAL A 270 -15.28 7.47 -5.23
CA VAL A 270 -14.79 6.09 -5.36
C VAL A 270 -13.81 5.97 -6.52
N PHE A 271 -14.15 6.49 -7.69
CA PHE A 271 -13.23 6.51 -8.82
C PHE A 271 -11.92 7.22 -8.45
N GLY A 272 -12.01 8.39 -7.84
CA GLY A 272 -10.85 9.18 -7.40
C GLY A 272 -9.96 8.44 -6.40
N ILE A 273 -10.54 7.72 -5.42
CA ILE A 273 -9.81 6.90 -4.45
C ILE A 273 -8.95 5.88 -5.18
N PHE A 274 -9.56 5.06 -6.02
CA PHE A 274 -8.87 3.94 -6.68
C PHE A 274 -7.89 4.41 -7.77
N TYR A 275 -8.22 5.46 -8.50
CA TYR A 275 -7.35 6.03 -9.53
C TYR A 275 -6.09 6.68 -8.95
N SER A 276 -6.21 7.36 -7.80
CA SER A 276 -5.11 8.08 -7.17
C SER A 276 -4.30 7.25 -6.17
N ALA A 277 -4.82 6.12 -5.68
CA ALA A 277 -4.19 5.30 -4.64
C ALA A 277 -2.74 4.87 -4.98
N ALA A 278 -2.47 4.53 -6.24
CA ALA A 278 -1.16 4.11 -6.70
C ALA A 278 -0.17 5.27 -6.88
N VAL A 279 -0.65 6.51 -6.98
CA VAL A 279 0.18 7.68 -7.34
C VAL A 279 0.43 8.59 -6.15
N SER A 280 -0.60 8.86 -5.35
CA SER A 280 -0.51 9.84 -4.27
C SER A 280 -1.48 9.56 -3.13
N TYR A 281 -0.91 9.29 -1.95
CA TYR A 281 -1.70 9.10 -0.74
C TYR A 281 -2.51 10.35 -0.37
N THR A 282 -1.99 11.57 -0.62
CA THR A 282 -2.71 12.83 -0.35
C THR A 282 -3.98 12.93 -1.18
N TRP A 283 -3.90 12.64 -2.48
CA TRP A 283 -5.06 12.67 -3.37
C TRP A 283 -6.07 11.58 -3.04
N MET A 284 -5.59 10.39 -2.71
CA MET A 284 -6.47 9.32 -2.23
C MET A 284 -7.24 9.77 -0.97
N MET A 285 -6.55 10.40 -0.01
CA MET A 285 -7.19 10.89 1.22
C MET A 285 -8.18 12.04 0.98
N LEU A 286 -7.92 12.90 0.02
CA LEU A 286 -8.89 13.92 -0.42
C LEU A 286 -10.21 13.25 -0.84
N TRP A 287 -10.15 12.25 -1.73
CA TRP A 287 -11.33 11.55 -2.20
C TRP A 287 -12.02 10.71 -1.10
N VAL A 288 -11.25 10.12 -0.19
CA VAL A 288 -11.81 9.42 0.99
C VAL A 288 -12.56 10.39 1.89
N THR A 289 -12.04 11.61 2.08
CA THR A 289 -12.69 12.64 2.89
C THR A 289 -13.96 13.12 2.22
N LEU A 290 -13.92 13.41 0.92
CA LEU A 290 -15.09 13.77 0.14
C LEU A 290 -16.18 12.68 0.20
N LEU A 291 -15.81 11.40 0.07
CA LEU A 291 -16.76 10.28 0.21
C LEU A 291 -17.44 10.30 1.58
N ALA A 292 -16.65 10.50 2.67
CA ALA A 292 -17.19 10.55 4.02
C ALA A 292 -18.17 11.73 4.20
N GLU A 293 -17.90 12.88 3.60
CA GLU A 293 -18.78 14.06 3.65
C GLU A 293 -20.09 13.81 2.90
N VAL A 294 -20.04 13.18 1.72
CA VAL A 294 -21.26 12.79 1.01
C VAL A 294 -22.10 11.81 1.84
N LEU A 295 -21.45 10.84 2.50
CA LEU A 295 -22.16 9.92 3.40
C LEU A 295 -22.78 10.64 4.59
N TYR A 296 -22.09 11.66 5.17
CA TYR A 296 -22.67 12.51 6.22
C TYR A 296 -23.85 13.33 5.71
N GLY A 297 -23.80 13.83 4.48
CA GLY A 297 -24.92 14.52 3.85
C GLY A 297 -26.13 13.60 3.68
N LEU A 298 -25.92 12.38 3.17
CA LEU A 298 -26.99 11.38 3.01
C LEU A 298 -27.58 10.93 4.35
N LEU A 299 -26.79 10.89 5.42
CA LEU A 299 -27.24 10.56 6.77
C LEU A 299 -27.85 11.77 7.51
N GLY A 300 -27.90 12.95 6.89
CA GLY A 300 -28.48 14.17 7.48
C GLY A 300 -27.68 14.77 8.65
N VAL A 301 -26.39 14.41 8.80
CA VAL A 301 -25.54 14.85 9.93
C VAL A 301 -24.41 15.79 9.53
N LEU A 302 -24.37 16.22 8.27
CA LEU A 302 -23.32 17.11 7.76
C LEU A 302 -23.48 18.51 8.33
N THR A 303 -22.48 18.99 9.06
CA THR A 303 -22.40 20.36 9.59
C THR A 303 -20.97 20.89 9.48
N PRO A 304 -20.76 22.22 9.39
CA PRO A 304 -19.41 22.80 9.40
C PRO A 304 -18.60 22.44 10.66
N ALA A 305 -19.27 22.37 11.82
CA ALA A 305 -18.65 21.95 13.09
C ALA A 305 -18.13 20.52 13.02
N LEU A 306 -18.89 19.61 12.37
CA LEU A 306 -18.44 18.23 12.13
C LEU A 306 -17.20 18.18 11.25
N LEU A 307 -17.11 19.01 10.22
CA LEU A 307 -15.95 19.06 9.33
C LEU A 307 -14.71 19.60 10.08
N ALA A 308 -14.85 20.63 10.91
CA ALA A 308 -13.77 21.11 11.78
C ALA A 308 -13.29 20.01 12.75
N LEU A 309 -14.23 19.29 13.39
CA LEU A 309 -13.92 18.15 14.25
C LEU A 309 -13.14 17.06 13.49
N ARG A 310 -13.49 16.77 12.26
CA ARG A 310 -12.79 15.81 11.38
C ARG A 310 -11.32 16.17 11.16
N VAL A 311 -11.01 17.47 10.99
CA VAL A 311 -9.61 17.93 10.88
C VAL A 311 -8.88 17.65 12.19
N ALA A 312 -9.47 18.03 13.33
CA ALA A 312 -8.87 17.84 14.66
C ALA A 312 -8.63 16.37 14.97
N GLU A 313 -9.61 15.50 14.76
CA GLU A 313 -9.48 14.04 14.96
C GLU A 313 -8.43 13.43 14.04
N THR A 314 -8.37 13.85 12.77
CA THR A 314 -7.34 13.38 11.83
C THR A 314 -5.94 13.85 12.28
N ALA A 315 -5.81 15.08 12.75
CA ALA A 315 -4.55 15.60 13.27
C ALA A 315 -4.10 14.85 14.53
N VAL A 316 -5.01 14.62 15.49
CA VAL A 316 -4.74 13.81 16.69
C VAL A 316 -4.29 12.40 16.33
N GLY A 317 -4.99 11.74 15.42
CA GLY A 317 -4.61 10.40 14.97
C GLY A 317 -3.26 10.37 14.27
N ALA A 318 -2.96 11.36 13.43
CA ALA A 318 -1.65 11.47 12.77
C ALA A 318 -0.53 11.74 13.78
N VAL A 319 -0.75 12.63 14.76
CA VAL A 319 0.20 12.91 15.86
C VAL A 319 0.44 11.64 16.69
N GLY A 320 -0.62 10.91 17.06
CA GLY A 320 -0.51 9.64 17.79
C GLY A 320 0.33 8.63 17.06
N ALA A 321 0.12 8.47 15.74
CA ALA A 321 0.95 7.59 14.92
C ALA A 321 2.42 8.05 14.87
N MET A 322 2.65 9.36 14.71
CA MET A 322 4.01 9.93 14.68
C MET A 322 4.74 9.75 16.01
N LEU A 323 4.10 10.01 17.14
CA LEU A 323 4.68 9.81 18.47
C LEU A 323 4.98 8.33 18.73
N ALA A 324 4.06 7.43 18.38
CA ALA A 324 4.25 6.00 18.56
C ALA A 324 5.47 5.46 17.82
N VAL A 325 5.71 5.86 16.56
CA VAL A 325 6.91 5.41 15.82
C VAL A 325 8.21 6.05 16.28
N LEU A 326 8.14 7.16 17.02
CA LEU A 326 9.31 7.80 17.61
C LEU A 326 9.72 7.14 18.92
N VAL A 327 8.75 6.74 19.75
CA VAL A 327 8.96 6.31 21.14
C VAL A 327 8.89 4.79 21.29
N VAL A 328 7.95 4.12 20.57
CA VAL A 328 7.68 2.70 20.78
C VAL A 328 8.45 1.85 19.76
N LEU A 329 9.46 1.10 20.22
CA LEU A 329 10.22 0.13 19.42
C LEU A 329 10.57 0.65 18.00
N PRO A 330 11.31 1.76 17.86
CA PRO A 330 11.45 2.44 16.57
C PRO A 330 12.11 1.52 15.52
N VAL A 331 11.46 1.45 14.35
CA VAL A 331 12.01 0.78 13.17
C VAL A 331 12.69 1.84 12.32
N THR A 332 14.02 1.80 12.29
CA THR A 332 14.79 2.82 11.56
C THR A 332 14.58 2.66 10.05
N THR A 333 14.47 3.79 9.34
CA THR A 333 14.31 3.81 7.88
C THR A 333 15.46 3.12 7.17
N HIS A 334 16.68 3.18 7.76
CA HIS A 334 17.88 2.57 7.20
C HIS A 334 17.74 1.04 7.08
N VAL A 335 17.39 0.35 8.16
CA VAL A 335 17.25 -1.13 8.17
C VAL A 335 16.24 -1.62 7.14
N THR A 336 15.10 -0.92 7.01
CA THR A 336 14.07 -1.29 6.01
C THR A 336 14.51 -0.97 4.59
N THR A 337 15.19 0.16 4.38
CA THR A 337 15.68 0.55 3.05
C THR A 337 16.75 -0.41 2.56
N ASP A 338 17.72 -0.77 3.41
CA ASP A 338 18.76 -1.73 3.06
C ASP A 338 18.18 -3.10 2.71
N ALA A 339 17.21 -3.58 3.50
CA ALA A 339 16.55 -4.85 3.22
C ALA A 339 15.83 -4.85 1.84
N TRP A 340 15.24 -3.73 1.44
CA TRP A 340 14.62 -3.60 0.12
C TRP A 340 15.66 -3.49 -1.01
N ILE A 341 16.76 -2.75 -0.79
CA ILE A 341 17.87 -2.65 -1.75
C ILE A 341 18.50 -4.03 -1.97
N GLN A 342 18.82 -4.76 -0.91
CA GLN A 342 19.38 -6.11 -0.99
C GLN A 342 18.46 -7.07 -1.74
N ARG A 343 17.17 -6.92 -1.58
CA ARG A 343 16.19 -7.73 -2.29
C ARG A 343 16.08 -7.36 -3.77
N ALA A 344 16.18 -6.07 -4.10
CA ALA A 344 16.20 -5.60 -5.49
C ALA A 344 17.47 -6.10 -6.20
N LEU A 345 18.63 -6.05 -5.56
CA LEU A 345 19.90 -6.56 -6.10
C LEU A 345 19.84 -8.07 -6.37
N ARG A 346 19.30 -8.85 -5.42
CA ARG A 346 19.08 -10.30 -5.66
C ARG A 346 18.12 -10.57 -6.81
N CYS A 347 17.09 -9.72 -6.99
CA CYS A 347 16.19 -9.84 -8.13
C CYS A 347 16.89 -9.48 -9.45
N VAL A 348 17.80 -8.51 -9.47
CA VAL A 348 18.68 -8.20 -10.63
C VAL A 348 19.48 -9.45 -11.00
N HIS A 349 20.13 -10.10 -10.01
CA HIS A 349 20.88 -11.36 -10.24
C HIS A 349 20.00 -12.43 -10.91
N VAL A 350 18.80 -12.69 -10.35
CA VAL A 350 17.89 -13.70 -10.94
C VAL A 350 17.45 -13.33 -12.36
N CYS A 351 17.14 -12.03 -12.60
CA CYS A 351 16.80 -11.55 -13.95
C CYS A 351 17.95 -11.80 -14.96
N THR A 352 19.19 -11.52 -14.54
CA THR A 352 20.38 -11.69 -15.37
C THR A 352 20.63 -13.16 -15.66
N ALA A 353 20.51 -14.04 -14.64
CA ALA A 353 20.67 -15.49 -14.78
C ALA A 353 19.60 -16.10 -15.71
N GLU A 354 18.34 -15.71 -15.58
CA GLU A 354 17.26 -16.18 -16.47
C GLU A 354 17.42 -15.66 -17.91
N ALA A 355 17.87 -14.39 -18.07
CA ALA A 355 18.17 -13.84 -19.40
C ALA A 355 19.37 -14.55 -20.05
N ALA A 356 20.42 -14.85 -19.28
CA ALA A 356 21.57 -15.63 -19.75
C ALA A 356 21.16 -17.06 -20.17
N ALA A 357 20.34 -17.73 -19.37
CA ALA A 357 19.81 -19.05 -19.70
C ALA A 357 18.97 -19.01 -20.99
N ARG A 358 18.18 -17.97 -21.18
CA ARG A 358 17.38 -17.77 -22.41
C ARG A 358 18.30 -17.57 -23.63
N LEU A 359 19.33 -16.73 -23.52
CA LEU A 359 20.34 -16.50 -24.54
C LEU A 359 21.15 -17.78 -24.85
N ALA A 360 21.34 -18.65 -23.85
CA ALA A 360 21.96 -19.96 -24.02
C ALA A 360 21.03 -21.01 -24.66
N GLY A 361 19.81 -20.63 -25.08
CA GLY A 361 18.87 -21.50 -25.78
C GLY A 361 17.86 -22.23 -24.89
N SER A 362 17.77 -21.91 -23.59
CA SER A 362 16.76 -22.52 -22.72
C SER A 362 15.36 -22.04 -23.07
N ALA A 363 14.49 -22.93 -23.55
CA ALA A 363 13.09 -22.63 -23.85
C ALA A 363 12.22 -22.44 -22.61
N THR A 364 12.68 -22.86 -21.42
CA THR A 364 11.94 -22.79 -20.16
C THR A 364 12.25 -21.52 -19.37
N ALA A 365 13.33 -20.81 -19.70
CA ALA A 365 13.70 -19.57 -19.05
C ALA A 365 12.78 -18.42 -19.53
N ASP A 366 12.08 -17.76 -18.60
CA ASP A 366 11.23 -16.60 -18.87
C ASP A 366 11.56 -15.47 -17.88
N PRO A 367 12.42 -14.51 -18.26
CA PRO A 367 12.81 -13.42 -17.40
C PRO A 367 11.73 -12.34 -17.23
N ALA A 368 10.66 -12.32 -18.02
CA ALA A 368 9.64 -11.26 -17.98
C ALA A 368 8.91 -11.14 -16.62
N PRO A 369 8.51 -12.23 -15.93
CA PRO A 369 7.93 -12.13 -14.59
C PRO A 369 8.88 -11.54 -13.56
N ARG A 370 10.20 -11.78 -13.69
CA ARG A 370 11.24 -11.28 -12.80
C ARG A 370 11.47 -9.79 -12.98
N VAL A 371 11.39 -9.30 -14.20
CA VAL A 371 11.43 -7.85 -14.46
C VAL A 371 10.25 -7.14 -13.80
N ALA A 372 9.04 -7.72 -13.87
CA ALA A 372 7.88 -7.17 -13.18
C ALA A 372 8.04 -7.16 -11.64
N GLU A 373 8.66 -8.20 -11.06
CA GLU A 373 9.02 -8.26 -9.65
C GLU A 373 10.05 -7.17 -9.29
N LEU A 374 11.09 -6.98 -10.11
CA LEU A 374 12.11 -5.93 -9.93
C LEU A 374 11.50 -4.53 -9.89
N GLU A 375 10.59 -4.21 -10.81
CA GLU A 375 9.91 -2.91 -10.82
C GLU A 375 9.11 -2.65 -9.54
N GLN A 376 8.49 -3.68 -8.99
CA GLN A 376 7.77 -3.57 -7.71
C GLN A 376 8.72 -3.35 -6.54
N LEU A 377 9.84 -4.07 -6.50
CA LEU A 377 10.88 -3.89 -5.48
C LEU A 377 11.46 -2.48 -5.52
N LEU A 378 11.74 -1.95 -6.71
CA LEU A 378 12.19 -0.57 -6.89
C LEU A 378 11.13 0.44 -6.43
N GLY A 379 9.85 0.18 -6.67
CA GLY A 379 8.75 0.96 -6.11
C GLY A 379 8.79 1.00 -4.58
N ARG A 380 9.11 -0.12 -3.91
CA ARG A 380 9.29 -0.19 -2.46
C ARG A 380 10.53 0.57 -1.98
N VAL A 381 11.67 0.43 -2.67
CA VAL A 381 12.87 1.22 -2.38
C VAL A 381 12.58 2.71 -2.47
N ARG A 382 11.93 3.17 -3.56
CA ARG A 382 11.55 4.58 -3.73
C ARG A 382 10.66 5.08 -2.58
N MET A 383 9.69 4.26 -2.15
CA MET A 383 8.81 4.62 -1.02
C MET A 383 9.58 4.69 0.30
N SER A 384 10.48 3.74 0.57
CA SER A 384 11.28 3.73 1.81
C SER A 384 12.29 4.88 1.87
N VAL A 385 12.83 5.30 0.72
CA VAL A 385 13.78 6.42 0.58
C VAL A 385 13.08 7.79 0.52
N ALA A 386 11.78 7.84 0.18
CA ALA A 386 11.04 9.09 0.03
C ALA A 386 11.17 10.07 1.22
N PRO A 387 11.17 9.63 2.49
CA PRO A 387 11.39 10.52 3.63
C PRO A 387 12.78 11.17 3.65
N LEU A 388 13.81 10.44 3.20
CA LEU A 388 15.19 10.93 3.16
C LEU A 388 15.40 12.00 2.07
N VAL A 389 14.65 11.91 0.99
CA VAL A 389 14.71 12.83 -0.17
C VAL A 389 13.75 14.01 -0.01
N HIS A 390 12.89 14.00 1.01
CA HIS A 390 11.88 15.05 1.23
C HIS A 390 12.51 16.44 1.38
N PRO A 391 11.92 17.50 0.79
CA PRO A 391 12.47 18.88 0.87
C PRO A 391 12.73 19.38 2.29
N LEU A 392 11.85 19.00 3.23
CA LEU A 392 11.92 19.39 4.66
C LEU A 392 12.93 18.57 5.49
N ASN A 393 13.66 17.63 4.89
CA ASN A 393 14.69 16.89 5.62
C ASN A 393 15.94 17.76 5.78
N PRO A 394 16.38 18.09 7.01
CA PRO A 394 17.54 18.95 7.25
C PRO A 394 18.89 18.30 6.91
N LEU A 395 18.93 16.96 6.73
CA LEU A 395 20.17 16.20 6.50
C LEU A 395 20.55 16.19 5.02
N VAL A 396 21.15 17.28 4.53
CA VAL A 396 21.46 17.48 3.10
C VAL A 396 22.38 16.39 2.51
N GLY A 397 23.41 15.95 3.23
CA GLY A 397 24.33 14.91 2.78
C GLY A 397 23.65 13.54 2.57
N ARG A 398 22.73 13.15 3.47
CA ARG A 398 21.95 11.92 3.33
C ARG A 398 20.99 11.97 2.15
N LYS A 399 20.46 13.15 1.84
CA LYS A 399 19.57 13.38 0.68
C LYS A 399 20.28 13.17 -0.66
N GLY A 400 21.50 13.66 -0.80
CA GLY A 400 22.31 13.47 -2.01
C GLY A 400 22.61 12.00 -2.26
N ARG A 401 23.08 11.28 -1.23
CA ARG A 401 23.34 9.84 -1.30
C ARG A 401 22.09 9.03 -1.65
N ALA A 402 20.98 9.29 -0.97
CA ALA A 402 19.73 8.60 -1.23
C ALA A 402 19.23 8.78 -2.68
N ARG A 403 19.41 9.97 -3.26
CA ARG A 403 19.11 10.24 -4.68
C ARG A 403 20.04 9.47 -5.60
N ARG A 404 21.35 9.44 -5.30
CA ARG A 404 22.33 8.71 -6.12
C ARG A 404 22.02 7.22 -6.15
N VAL A 405 21.72 6.61 -5.00
CA VAL A 405 21.30 5.20 -4.92
C VAL A 405 20.05 4.93 -5.78
N LEU A 406 19.03 5.79 -5.73
CA LEU A 406 17.84 5.62 -6.56
C LEU A 406 18.13 5.71 -8.06
N VAL A 407 18.97 6.66 -8.48
CA VAL A 407 19.36 6.82 -9.89
C VAL A 407 20.10 5.57 -10.39
N LEU A 408 21.06 5.07 -9.62
CA LEU A 408 21.85 3.88 -10.00
C LEU A 408 20.99 2.60 -10.02
N LEU A 409 20.06 2.43 -9.09
CA LEU A 409 19.12 1.31 -9.14
C LEU A 409 18.15 1.39 -10.33
N ASP A 410 17.70 2.60 -10.69
CA ASP A 410 16.88 2.81 -11.88
C ASP A 410 17.68 2.53 -13.16
N GLU A 411 18.99 2.78 -13.14
CA GLU A 411 19.91 2.43 -14.22
C GLU A 411 20.10 0.92 -14.33
N CYS A 412 20.37 0.21 -13.23
CA CYS A 412 20.39 -1.26 -13.21
C CYS A 412 19.11 -1.85 -13.81
N ALA A 413 17.93 -1.33 -13.43
CA ALA A 413 16.66 -1.81 -13.97
C ALA A 413 16.48 -1.52 -15.48
N ARG A 414 17.03 -0.42 -15.96
CA ARG A 414 17.01 -0.09 -17.39
C ARG A 414 17.85 -1.09 -18.18
N GLU A 415 19.05 -1.39 -17.70
CA GLU A 415 19.96 -2.33 -18.36
C GLU A 415 19.41 -3.78 -18.32
N VAL A 416 18.84 -4.21 -17.19
CA VAL A 416 18.14 -5.51 -17.08
C VAL A 416 17.00 -5.61 -18.10
N ARG A 417 16.18 -4.56 -18.25
CA ARG A 417 15.10 -4.57 -19.26
C ARG A 417 15.62 -4.66 -20.68
N GLY A 418 16.71 -3.94 -20.98
CA GLY A 418 17.38 -4.01 -22.28
C GLY A 418 17.92 -5.42 -22.57
N LEU A 419 18.59 -6.02 -21.60
CA LEU A 419 19.09 -7.40 -21.71
C LEU A 419 17.96 -8.41 -21.94
N VAL A 420 16.86 -8.29 -21.20
CA VAL A 420 15.69 -9.17 -21.35
C VAL A 420 15.01 -8.99 -22.71
N ALA A 421 14.96 -7.76 -23.23
CA ALA A 421 14.44 -7.49 -24.57
C ALA A 421 15.30 -8.16 -25.66
N VAL A 422 16.63 -8.11 -25.55
CA VAL A 422 17.56 -8.80 -26.45
C VAL A 422 17.43 -10.32 -26.30
N ALA A 423 17.32 -10.85 -25.07
CA ALA A 423 17.14 -12.28 -24.82
C ALA A 423 15.81 -12.83 -25.36
N GLY A 424 14.83 -11.96 -25.63
CA GLY A 424 13.59 -12.33 -26.32
C GLY A 424 13.70 -12.47 -27.83
N ASP A 425 14.81 -12.04 -28.43
CA ASP A 425 15.06 -12.15 -29.86
C ASP A 425 15.58 -13.57 -30.20
N PRO A 426 14.90 -14.32 -31.10
CA PRO A 426 15.32 -15.65 -31.50
C PRO A 426 16.69 -15.70 -32.23
N GLU A 427 17.13 -14.60 -32.80
CA GLU A 427 18.40 -14.49 -33.51
C GLU A 427 19.58 -14.04 -32.63
N ALA A 428 19.36 -13.83 -31.33
CA ALA A 428 20.40 -13.43 -30.39
C ALA A 428 21.51 -14.51 -30.28
N SER A 429 22.75 -14.08 -30.40
CA SER A 429 23.95 -14.94 -30.55
C SER A 429 24.35 -15.65 -29.24
N HIS A 430 24.82 -16.88 -29.36
CA HIS A 430 25.36 -17.74 -28.29
C HIS A 430 26.87 -17.52 -28.12
N ASP A 431 27.33 -16.35 -27.71
CA ASP A 431 28.77 -16.06 -27.56
C ASP A 431 29.28 -16.43 -26.15
N ALA A 432 30.47 -17.08 -26.10
CA ALA A 432 31.14 -17.41 -24.84
C ALA A 432 31.47 -16.16 -23.98
N ARG A 433 31.67 -14.99 -24.63
CA ARG A 433 31.86 -13.70 -23.95
C ARG A 433 30.63 -13.29 -23.14
N LEU A 434 29.43 -13.69 -23.57
CA LEU A 434 28.18 -13.42 -22.88
C LEU A 434 28.14 -14.14 -21.52
N ALA A 435 28.54 -15.42 -21.46
CA ALA A 435 28.60 -16.19 -20.22
C ALA A 435 29.58 -15.56 -19.23
N ALA A 436 30.78 -15.13 -19.72
CA ALA A 436 31.76 -14.45 -18.87
C ALA A 436 31.25 -13.09 -18.33
N ALA A 437 30.49 -12.33 -19.14
CA ALA A 437 29.91 -11.07 -18.73
C ALA A 437 28.77 -11.27 -17.70
N CYS A 438 27.90 -12.25 -17.89
CA CYS A 438 26.88 -12.61 -16.93
C CYS A 438 27.49 -13.01 -15.58
N TRP A 439 28.54 -13.83 -15.60
CA TRP A 439 29.26 -14.25 -14.39
C TRP A 439 29.84 -13.05 -13.63
N ARG A 440 30.39 -12.03 -14.30
CA ARG A 440 30.89 -10.81 -13.65
C ARG A 440 29.78 -9.99 -12.99
N VAL A 441 28.62 -9.91 -13.65
CA VAL A 441 27.43 -9.26 -13.06
C VAL A 441 26.97 -10.01 -11.81
N GLU A 442 26.91 -11.34 -11.87
CA GLU A 442 26.56 -12.18 -10.72
C GLU A 442 27.52 -11.97 -9.55
N ALA A 443 28.84 -12.01 -9.80
CA ALA A 443 29.86 -11.75 -8.80
C ALA A 443 29.75 -10.32 -8.20
N ALA A 444 29.43 -9.32 -9.04
CA ALA A 444 29.22 -7.94 -8.55
C ALA A 444 27.99 -7.81 -7.64
N VAL A 445 26.89 -8.49 -7.99
CA VAL A 445 25.70 -8.50 -7.12
C VAL A 445 25.97 -9.23 -5.81
N GLU A 446 26.64 -10.40 -5.86
CA GLU A 446 27.03 -11.16 -4.68
C GLU A 446 27.90 -10.35 -3.74
N ALA A 447 28.92 -9.65 -4.25
CA ALA A 447 29.76 -8.76 -3.46
C ALA A 447 28.97 -7.62 -2.79
N LEU A 448 27.94 -7.07 -3.45
CA LEU A 448 27.05 -6.05 -2.89
C LEU A 448 26.06 -6.59 -1.87
N THR A 449 25.66 -7.86 -1.98
CA THR A 449 24.69 -8.48 -1.08
C THR A 449 25.32 -9.08 0.15
N GLU A 450 26.53 -9.60 0.06
CA GLU A 450 27.24 -10.26 1.16
C GLU A 450 28.20 -9.33 1.94
N GLY A 451 28.29 -8.06 1.51
CA GLY A 451 29.12 -7.05 2.19
C GLY A 451 30.63 -7.21 1.92
N GLY A 452 30.99 -7.79 0.80
CA GLY A 452 32.38 -7.94 0.37
C GLY A 452 33.13 -6.61 0.33
N SER A 453 34.37 -6.61 0.84
CA SER A 453 35.24 -5.44 0.90
C SER A 453 36.08 -5.22 -0.37
N GLU A 454 36.07 -6.19 -1.29
CA GLU A 454 36.83 -6.08 -2.53
C GLU A 454 36.25 -5.02 -3.47
N PRO A 455 37.13 -4.23 -4.10
CA PRO A 455 36.70 -3.27 -5.12
C PRO A 455 36.12 -4.02 -6.32
N LEU A 456 34.88 -3.67 -6.71
CA LEU A 456 34.26 -4.24 -7.89
C LEU A 456 35.07 -3.84 -9.15
N HIS A 457 35.24 -4.80 -10.05
CA HIS A 457 35.90 -4.57 -11.32
C HIS A 457 35.12 -3.49 -12.11
N ARG A 458 35.82 -2.47 -12.58
CA ARG A 458 35.27 -1.51 -13.56
C ARG A 458 35.49 -2.05 -14.95
N PRO A 459 34.42 -2.22 -15.72
CA PRO A 459 34.51 -2.72 -17.08
C PRO A 459 35.34 -1.76 -17.97
N GLY A 460 36.07 -2.31 -18.94
CA GLY A 460 36.87 -1.56 -19.92
C GLY A 460 36.03 -0.92 -21.03
N GLU A 461 36.53 -0.95 -22.29
CA GLU A 461 35.82 -0.40 -23.45
C GLU A 461 34.48 -1.05 -23.71
N ALA A 462 33.47 -0.25 -24.12
CA ALA A 462 32.12 -0.71 -24.38
C ALA A 462 32.07 -1.69 -25.58
N PRO A 463 31.47 -2.86 -25.45
CA PRO A 463 31.28 -3.82 -26.53
C PRO A 463 30.25 -3.33 -27.56
N VAL A 464 30.29 -3.92 -28.75
CA VAL A 464 29.39 -3.55 -29.87
C VAL A 464 28.09 -4.42 -29.85
N GLU A 465 28.16 -5.63 -29.33
CA GLU A 465 27.04 -6.56 -29.31
C GLU A 465 25.95 -6.13 -28.31
N PRO A 466 24.66 -6.07 -28.70
CA PRO A 466 23.60 -5.49 -27.87
C PRO A 466 23.47 -6.11 -26.47
N ALA A 467 23.57 -7.43 -26.33
CA ALA A 467 23.50 -8.08 -25.03
C ALA A 467 24.70 -7.74 -24.13
N LEU A 468 25.90 -7.68 -24.71
CA LEU A 468 27.12 -7.30 -23.99
C LEU A 468 27.12 -5.84 -23.61
N VAL A 469 26.51 -4.94 -24.41
CA VAL A 469 26.33 -3.53 -24.06
C VAL A 469 25.50 -3.37 -22.77
N HIS A 470 24.38 -4.10 -22.66
CA HIS A 470 23.54 -4.05 -21.47
C HIS A 470 24.21 -4.66 -20.23
N LEU A 471 24.94 -5.77 -20.39
CA LEU A 471 25.72 -6.39 -19.31
C LEU A 471 26.84 -5.45 -18.83
N HIS A 472 27.56 -4.80 -19.75
CA HIS A 472 28.57 -3.81 -19.45
C HIS A 472 27.98 -2.58 -18.71
N GLY A 473 26.84 -2.06 -19.17
CA GLY A 473 26.10 -0.99 -18.47
C GLY A 473 25.68 -1.39 -17.07
N LEU A 474 25.24 -2.64 -16.89
CA LEU A 474 24.86 -3.18 -15.58
C LEU A 474 26.06 -3.33 -14.65
N GLU A 475 27.20 -3.87 -15.12
CA GLU A 475 28.44 -3.92 -14.35
C GLU A 475 28.87 -2.52 -13.87
N HIS A 476 28.76 -1.52 -14.73
CA HIS A 476 29.13 -0.14 -14.40
C HIS A 476 28.21 0.44 -13.32
N ALA A 477 26.89 0.28 -13.49
CA ALA A 477 25.92 0.76 -12.51
C ALA A 477 26.08 0.08 -11.14
N LEU A 478 26.40 -1.22 -11.10
CA LEU A 478 26.67 -1.97 -9.86
C LEU A 478 27.98 -1.51 -9.20
N ALA A 479 29.04 -1.26 -9.98
CA ALA A 479 30.31 -0.75 -9.46
C ALA A 479 30.14 0.65 -8.83
N ASP A 480 29.38 1.54 -9.48
CA ASP A 480 29.07 2.87 -8.96
C ASP A 480 28.15 2.84 -7.74
N LEU A 481 27.30 1.80 -7.61
CA LEU A 481 26.43 1.60 -6.46
C LEU A 481 27.19 1.15 -5.19
N ALA A 482 28.35 0.52 -5.34
CA ALA A 482 29.15 0.00 -4.23
C ALA A 482 29.58 1.09 -3.23
N GLU A 483 30.02 2.26 -3.72
CA GLU A 483 30.49 3.36 -2.87
C GLU A 483 29.38 3.92 -1.96
N PRO A 484 28.22 4.37 -2.48
CA PRO A 484 27.14 4.91 -1.63
C PRO A 484 26.53 3.88 -0.67
N LEU A 485 26.57 2.58 -0.99
CA LEU A 485 26.11 1.53 -0.07
C LEU A 485 27.10 1.29 1.09
N ARG A 486 28.41 1.25 0.81
CA ARG A 486 29.45 1.14 1.86
C ARG A 486 29.45 2.33 2.82
N GLU A 487 29.32 3.55 2.31
CA GLU A 487 29.21 4.74 3.14
C GLU A 487 27.95 4.70 4.04
N ALA A 488 26.84 4.14 3.55
CA ALA A 488 25.62 3.96 4.35
C ALA A 488 25.84 2.98 5.50
N ALA A 489 26.50 1.85 5.25
CA ALA A 489 26.85 0.84 6.26
C ALA A 489 27.84 1.39 7.32
N GLY A 490 28.84 2.19 6.92
CA GLY A 490 29.77 2.84 7.83
C GLY A 490 29.11 3.86 8.75
N ALA A 491 28.24 4.70 8.20
CA ALA A 491 27.49 5.71 8.98
C ALA A 491 26.50 5.08 10.00
N SER A 492 25.99 3.88 9.73
CA SER A 492 25.10 3.16 10.64
C SER A 492 25.82 2.58 11.86
N ARG A 493 27.06 2.14 11.69
CA ARG A 493 27.90 1.62 12.80
C ARG A 493 28.31 2.71 13.79
N LEU A 494 28.43 3.96 13.34
CA LEU A 494 28.79 5.11 14.19
C LEU A 494 27.62 5.67 15.00
N VAL A 495 26.37 5.36 14.63
CA VAL A 495 25.14 5.83 15.32
C VAL A 495 24.59 4.75 16.26
N GLY A 496 25.08 3.52 16.19
CA GLY A 496 24.69 2.39 17.03
C GLY A 496 25.70 2.07 18.17
N ALA A 497 26.78 2.85 18.28
CA ALA A 497 27.68 2.90 19.43
C ALA A 497 27.41 4.19 20.21
#